data_c3078445b05b15b75cd227c59302582d
#
_entry.id   c3078445b05b15b75cd227c59302582d
#
_cell.length_a   1.000
_cell.length_b   1.000
_cell.length_c   1.000
_cell.angle_alpha   90.00
_cell.angle_beta   90.00
_cell.angle_gamma   90.00
#
_symmetry.space_group_name_H-M   'P 1'
#
loop_
_entity.id
_entity.type
_entity.pdbx_description
1 polymer ?
#
loop_
_entity_poly.entity_id
_entity_poly.type
_entity_poly.pdbx_seq_one_letter_code
_entity_poly.pdbx_strand_id
1 'polypeptide(L)'
;MKTLSSIRNFCIIAHIDHGKSTLADRMMEMTGTVEKREMKSQLLDSMDLEREKGITIKLAPVRMKYRYRQPAATASSQSNVAGNASDGVVDSSDGLPPAGTYDLNLIDTPGHVDFSYEVSRSLQACEGAVLVVDASQGIQAQTLANVYLAMEQDLTIIPVLNKVDLPAADVPRVSKQVINLLGCDESEIIHISAKTGQNVNQVLEAIVERIAPPTSPLAVEYPDITLTDLPPRALIFDSYYDDYRGVILYVRVVDGQIKKGEAIHMMATGANGLALEVGHLSPGMIPDPSLDTGEIGYVVTNLKTTREARVGDTVTLSKYCNL
;
A
#
# COMPACT_ATOMS: atom_id res chain seq x y z
N MET A 1 7.26 -14.86 13.09
CA MET A 1 6.40 -13.66 13.28
C MET A 1 6.76 -12.66 12.20
N LYS A 2 5.78 -12.06 11.56
CA LYS A 2 6.03 -10.92 10.67
C LYS A 2 6.45 -9.74 11.54
N THR A 3 7.47 -9.03 11.12
CA THR A 3 7.90 -7.81 11.80
C THR A 3 7.31 -6.60 11.10
N LEU A 4 6.90 -5.57 11.82
CA LEU A 4 6.37 -4.33 11.21
C LEU A 4 7.35 -3.75 10.19
N SER A 5 8.65 -3.89 10.44
CA SER A 5 9.71 -3.42 9.54
C SER A 5 9.67 -4.04 8.14
N SER A 6 9.03 -5.20 7.97
CA SER A 6 8.89 -5.88 6.67
C SER A 6 7.58 -5.55 5.92
N ILE A 7 6.75 -4.65 6.43
CA ILE A 7 5.50 -4.25 5.78
C ILE A 7 5.67 -2.87 5.12
N ARG A 8 5.08 -2.69 3.94
CA ARG A 8 4.95 -1.39 3.27
C ARG A 8 3.53 -1.24 2.76
N ASN A 9 2.82 -0.22 3.25
CA ASN A 9 1.48 0.10 2.79
C ASN A 9 1.55 1.34 1.91
N PHE A 10 1.11 1.23 0.68
CA PHE A 10 1.18 2.31 -0.29
C PHE A 10 0.02 2.28 -1.27
N CYS A 11 -0.22 3.41 -1.89
CA CYS A 11 -1.15 3.54 -3.00
C CYS A 11 -0.45 4.06 -4.26
N ILE A 12 -1.12 3.99 -5.40
CA ILE A 12 -0.68 4.61 -6.65
C ILE A 12 -1.63 5.75 -6.97
N ILE A 13 -1.10 6.97 -7.05
CA ILE A 13 -1.83 8.16 -7.49
C ILE A 13 -1.39 8.55 -8.89
N ALA A 14 -2.35 8.77 -9.77
CA ALA A 14 -2.11 9.09 -11.16
C ALA A 14 -3.32 9.82 -11.77
N HIS A 15 -3.09 10.56 -12.84
CA HIS A 15 -4.17 10.97 -13.73
C HIS A 15 -4.67 9.78 -14.56
N ILE A 16 -5.89 9.89 -15.12
CA ILE A 16 -6.46 8.91 -16.06
C ILE A 16 -5.46 8.71 -17.21
N ASP A 17 -5.30 7.47 -17.65
CA ASP A 17 -4.41 7.06 -18.75
C ASP A 17 -2.90 7.30 -18.54
N HIS A 18 -2.45 7.73 -17.35
CA HIS A 18 -1.02 7.81 -17.04
C HIS A 18 -0.37 6.44 -16.81
N GLY A 19 -1.16 5.35 -16.75
CA GLY A 19 -0.67 3.97 -16.68
C GLY A 19 -0.64 3.39 -15.26
N LYS A 20 -1.51 3.86 -14.37
CA LYS A 20 -1.68 3.35 -13.00
C LYS A 20 -1.93 1.84 -12.97
N SER A 21 -3.02 1.37 -13.60
CA SER A 21 -3.39 -0.05 -13.62
C SER A 21 -2.34 -0.92 -14.33
N THR A 22 -1.69 -0.38 -15.39
CA THR A 22 -0.58 -1.07 -16.07
C THR A 22 0.63 -1.25 -15.15
N LEU A 23 0.93 -0.26 -14.31
CA LEU A 23 2.01 -0.36 -13.33
C LEU A 23 1.66 -1.38 -12.23
N ALA A 24 0.43 -1.34 -11.71
CA ALA A 24 -0.05 -2.31 -10.72
C ALA A 24 0.03 -3.75 -11.25
N ASP A 25 -0.45 -3.99 -12.47
CA ASP A 25 -0.35 -5.28 -13.16
C ASP A 25 1.11 -5.75 -13.25
N ARG A 26 2.01 -4.85 -13.65
CA ARG A 26 3.43 -5.18 -13.78
C ARG A 26 4.09 -5.49 -12.45
N MET A 27 3.73 -4.78 -11.39
CA MET A 27 4.21 -5.07 -10.02
C MET A 27 3.75 -6.47 -9.56
N MET A 28 2.47 -6.82 -9.79
CA MET A 28 1.95 -8.15 -9.45
C MET A 28 2.63 -9.27 -10.24
N GLU A 29 2.93 -9.05 -11.51
CA GLU A 29 3.69 -9.99 -12.35
C GLU A 29 5.10 -10.20 -11.81
N MET A 30 5.84 -9.10 -11.51
CA MET A 30 7.24 -9.15 -11.08
C MET A 30 7.39 -9.75 -9.68
N THR A 31 6.44 -9.57 -8.81
CA THR A 31 6.42 -10.17 -7.46
C THR A 31 5.92 -11.62 -7.48
N GLY A 32 5.44 -12.12 -8.62
CA GLY A 32 4.87 -13.45 -8.74
C GLY A 32 3.53 -13.62 -8.00
N THR A 33 2.87 -12.51 -7.66
CA THR A 33 1.55 -12.52 -7.01
C THR A 33 0.50 -13.14 -7.91
N VAL A 34 0.65 -12.95 -9.23
CA VAL A 34 -0.19 -13.54 -10.27
C VAL A 34 0.71 -14.22 -11.30
N GLU A 35 0.37 -15.44 -11.69
CA GLU A 35 1.11 -16.16 -12.71
C GLU A 35 0.92 -15.50 -14.09
N LYS A 36 1.97 -15.45 -14.91
CA LYS A 36 1.94 -14.81 -16.27
C LYS A 36 0.79 -15.28 -17.14
N ARG A 37 0.41 -16.55 -17.05
CA ARG A 37 -0.70 -17.15 -17.82
C ARG A 37 -2.09 -16.67 -17.35
N GLU A 38 -2.20 -16.20 -16.12
CA GLU A 38 -3.44 -15.72 -15.50
C GLU A 38 -3.54 -14.19 -15.56
N MET A 39 -2.47 -13.51 -15.94
CA MET A 39 -2.45 -12.07 -16.10
C MET A 39 -3.40 -11.65 -17.23
N LYS A 40 -4.36 -10.81 -16.84
CA LYS A 40 -5.23 -10.06 -17.76
C LYS A 40 -4.86 -8.59 -17.58
N SER A 41 -5.01 -7.80 -18.65
CA SER A 41 -4.81 -6.36 -18.51
C SER A 41 -5.85 -5.78 -17.55
N GLN A 42 -5.42 -4.85 -16.69
CA GLN A 42 -6.27 -4.21 -15.68
C GLN A 42 -6.92 -5.25 -14.75
N LEU A 43 -6.08 -6.11 -14.15
CA LEU A 43 -6.53 -7.24 -13.34
C LEU A 43 -7.32 -6.78 -12.10
N LEU A 44 -6.96 -5.63 -11.52
CA LEU A 44 -7.62 -5.06 -10.35
C LEU A 44 -8.94 -4.37 -10.70
N ASP A 45 -9.13 -3.95 -11.96
CA ASP A 45 -10.37 -3.38 -12.45
C ASP A 45 -11.40 -4.50 -12.64
N SER A 46 -12.16 -4.81 -11.59
CA SER A 46 -13.05 -5.98 -11.53
C SER A 46 -14.41 -5.78 -12.22
N MET A 47 -14.81 -4.52 -12.41
CA MET A 47 -16.10 -4.18 -13.03
C MET A 47 -15.96 -4.04 -14.55
N ASP A 48 -16.97 -4.50 -15.30
CA ASP A 48 -16.99 -4.31 -16.75
C ASP A 48 -16.92 -2.82 -17.15
N LEU A 49 -17.55 -1.95 -16.34
CA LEU A 49 -17.53 -0.50 -16.56
C LEU A 49 -16.10 0.09 -16.37
N GLU A 50 -15.34 -0.41 -15.40
CA GLU A 50 -13.94 0.00 -15.19
C GLU A 50 -13.09 -0.32 -16.41
N ARG A 51 -13.22 -1.54 -16.93
CA ARG A 51 -12.50 -2.00 -18.12
C ARG A 51 -12.93 -1.27 -19.39
N GLU A 52 -14.24 -1.02 -19.56
CA GLU A 52 -14.77 -0.28 -20.72
C GLU A 52 -14.30 1.17 -20.74
N LYS A 53 -14.26 1.83 -19.58
CA LYS A 53 -13.90 3.25 -19.44
C LYS A 53 -12.43 3.48 -19.18
N GLY A 54 -11.64 2.43 -18.86
CA GLY A 54 -10.24 2.53 -18.49
C GLY A 54 -10.00 3.29 -17.17
N ILE A 55 -10.98 3.28 -16.26
CA ILE A 55 -10.92 4.00 -14.99
C ILE A 55 -11.15 3.02 -13.83
N THR A 56 -10.37 3.14 -12.76
CA THR A 56 -10.64 2.44 -11.50
C THR A 56 -11.72 3.18 -10.74
N ILE A 57 -12.77 2.47 -10.32
CA ILE A 57 -13.90 3.00 -9.56
C ILE A 57 -13.84 2.46 -8.14
N LYS A 58 -13.59 1.16 -7.98
CA LYS A 58 -13.61 0.46 -6.70
C LYS A 58 -12.20 0.29 -6.16
N LEU A 59 -12.04 0.51 -4.85
CA LEU A 59 -10.78 0.23 -4.17
C LEU A 59 -10.47 -1.27 -4.20
N ALA A 60 -9.22 -1.62 -4.53
CA ALA A 60 -8.76 -2.99 -4.56
C ALA A 60 -7.41 -3.10 -3.84
N PRO A 61 -7.41 -3.50 -2.54
CA PRO A 61 -6.16 -3.79 -1.85
C PRO A 61 -5.56 -5.10 -2.34
N VAL A 62 -4.24 -5.13 -2.51
CA VAL A 62 -3.50 -6.33 -2.91
C VAL A 62 -2.22 -6.45 -2.10
N ARG A 63 -1.99 -7.63 -1.51
CA ARG A 63 -0.74 -7.97 -0.85
C ARG A 63 0.18 -8.70 -1.83
N MET A 64 1.37 -8.17 -2.02
CA MET A 64 2.44 -8.73 -2.84
C MET A 64 3.61 -9.10 -1.95
N LYS A 65 4.28 -10.24 -2.21
CA LYS A 65 5.52 -10.61 -1.53
C LYS A 65 6.70 -10.26 -2.40
N TYR A 66 7.55 -9.36 -1.93
CA TYR A 66 8.72 -8.91 -2.65
C TYR A 66 10.01 -9.29 -1.93
N ARG A 67 10.95 -9.91 -2.65
CA ARG A 67 12.27 -10.26 -2.12
C ARG A 67 13.25 -9.14 -2.42
N TYR A 68 13.44 -8.25 -1.47
CA TYR A 68 14.42 -7.17 -1.56
C TYR A 68 15.83 -7.70 -1.35
N ARG A 69 16.76 -7.24 -2.19
CA ARG A 69 18.20 -7.49 -2.07
C ARG A 69 18.88 -6.14 -1.99
N GLN A 70 19.68 -5.93 -0.94
CA GLN A 70 20.49 -4.71 -0.90
C GLN A 70 21.37 -4.60 -2.14
N PRO A 71 21.52 -3.39 -2.71
CA PRO A 71 22.53 -3.16 -3.74
C PRO A 71 23.90 -3.60 -3.21
N ALA A 72 24.68 -4.30 -4.04
CA ALA A 72 26.05 -4.64 -3.67
C ALA A 72 26.79 -3.33 -3.37
N ALA A 73 27.33 -3.18 -2.16
CA ALA A 73 28.15 -2.04 -1.80
C ALA A 73 29.26 -1.90 -2.86
N THR A 74 29.28 -0.77 -3.55
CA THR A 74 30.37 -0.42 -4.49
C THR A 74 31.66 -0.44 -3.68
N ALA A 75 32.52 -1.44 -3.98
CA ALA A 75 33.78 -1.64 -3.31
C ALA A 75 34.70 -0.43 -3.55
N SER A 76 34.67 0.55 -2.68
CA SER A 76 35.67 1.59 -2.58
C SER A 76 36.09 1.73 -1.10
N SER A 77 37.36 1.32 -0.87
CA SER A 77 38.14 1.36 0.35
C SER A 77 38.09 0.11 1.26
N GLN A 78 38.84 -0.94 0.81
CA GLN A 78 39.42 -1.90 1.76
C GLN A 78 40.50 -1.19 2.58
N SER A 79 40.25 -0.98 3.87
CA SER A 79 41.31 -0.90 4.86
C SER A 79 41.26 -2.16 5.71
N ASN A 80 42.29 -3.00 5.56
CA ASN A 80 42.50 -4.20 6.36
C ASN A 80 42.53 -3.89 7.87
N VAL A 81 41.57 -4.47 8.61
CA VAL A 81 41.81 -4.80 10.04
C VAL A 81 41.24 -6.19 10.27
N ALA A 82 42.15 -7.14 10.49
CA ALA A 82 41.80 -8.47 10.99
C ALA A 82 41.43 -8.35 12.48
N GLY A 83 40.27 -8.86 12.88
CA GLY A 83 39.86 -8.86 14.28
C GLY A 83 38.54 -9.62 14.47
N ASN A 84 38.68 -10.83 15.02
CA ASN A 84 37.77 -11.71 15.74
C ASN A 84 36.23 -11.55 15.58
N ALA A 85 35.63 -12.67 15.14
CA ALA A 85 34.21 -12.94 15.18
C ALA A 85 33.65 -12.91 16.61
N SER A 86 32.68 -12.06 16.85
CA SER A 86 31.66 -12.20 17.91
C SER A 86 30.33 -11.74 17.31
N ASP A 87 29.31 -12.57 17.50
CA ASP A 87 27.93 -12.32 17.07
C ASP A 87 27.46 -10.92 17.53
N GLY A 88 27.43 -9.99 16.59
CA GLY A 88 26.94 -8.64 16.76
C GLY A 88 26.01 -8.30 15.61
N VAL A 89 24.81 -7.86 15.94
CA VAL A 89 23.86 -7.20 15.06
C VAL A 89 24.64 -6.27 14.12
N VAL A 90 24.60 -6.54 12.81
CA VAL A 90 25.23 -5.70 11.79
C VAL A 90 24.36 -4.45 11.67
N ASP A 91 24.82 -3.38 12.32
CA ASP A 91 24.34 -2.04 12.10
C ASP A 91 24.63 -1.68 10.63
N SER A 92 23.60 -1.56 9.80
CA SER A 92 23.75 -1.23 8.38
C SER A 92 24.17 0.24 8.28
N SER A 93 25.44 0.47 8.04
CA SER A 93 26.10 1.79 7.97
C SER A 93 25.57 2.75 6.90
N ASP A 94 24.63 2.34 6.06
CA ASP A 94 24.12 3.12 4.91
C ASP A 94 22.63 3.50 5.01
N GLY A 95 21.96 3.25 6.13
CA GLY A 95 20.53 3.60 6.31
C GLY A 95 19.54 2.82 5.44
N LEU A 96 20.00 1.86 4.63
CA LEU A 96 19.15 1.02 3.79
C LEU A 96 18.46 -0.09 4.60
N PRO A 97 17.22 -0.45 4.24
CA PRO A 97 16.51 -1.54 4.91
C PRO A 97 17.20 -2.90 4.69
N PRO A 98 17.06 -3.86 5.62
CA PRO A 98 17.72 -5.14 5.53
C PRO A 98 17.22 -5.95 4.34
N ALA A 99 18.11 -6.77 3.75
CA ALA A 99 17.71 -7.73 2.73
C ALA A 99 16.71 -8.74 3.31
N GLY A 100 15.63 -9.03 2.59
CA GLY A 100 14.59 -9.93 3.09
C GLY A 100 13.35 -9.97 2.24
N THR A 101 12.32 -10.66 2.73
CA THR A 101 11.00 -10.69 2.10
C THR A 101 10.10 -9.65 2.76
N TYR A 102 9.54 -8.77 1.95
CA TYR A 102 8.63 -7.71 2.33
C TYR A 102 7.21 -8.01 1.87
N ASP A 103 6.23 -7.70 2.71
CA ASP A 103 4.82 -7.66 2.35
C ASP A 103 4.50 -6.24 1.87
N LEU A 104 4.29 -6.10 0.56
CA LEU A 104 3.92 -4.85 -0.09
C LEU A 104 2.40 -4.84 -0.25
N ASN A 105 1.72 -4.00 0.51
CA ASN A 105 0.27 -3.83 0.43
C ASN A 105 -0.03 -2.61 -0.45
N LEU A 106 -0.46 -2.86 -1.68
CA LEU A 106 -0.94 -1.83 -2.59
C LEU A 106 -2.44 -1.63 -2.35
N ILE A 107 -2.88 -0.37 -2.23
CA ILE A 107 -4.29 0.01 -2.38
C ILE A 107 -4.43 0.70 -3.72
N ASP A 108 -5.10 0.05 -4.68
CA ASP A 108 -5.40 0.67 -5.95
C ASP A 108 -6.51 1.71 -5.80
N THR A 109 -6.22 2.97 -6.14
CA THR A 109 -7.10 4.12 -5.91
C THR A 109 -7.74 4.60 -7.20
N PRO A 110 -8.99 5.10 -7.18
CA PRO A 110 -9.57 5.78 -8.32
C PRO A 110 -8.71 6.97 -8.79
N GLY A 111 -8.58 7.16 -10.10
CA GLY A 111 -7.84 8.29 -10.67
C GLY A 111 -8.70 9.52 -10.97
N HIS A 112 -10.03 9.43 -10.88
CA HIS A 112 -10.97 10.50 -11.27
C HIS A 112 -11.30 11.41 -10.09
N VAL A 113 -11.46 12.73 -10.36
CA VAL A 113 -11.75 13.74 -9.32
C VAL A 113 -13.06 13.50 -8.56
N ASP A 114 -14.04 12.86 -9.19
CA ASP A 114 -15.33 12.55 -8.56
C ASP A 114 -15.19 11.57 -7.40
N PHE A 115 -14.08 10.83 -7.34
CA PHE A 115 -13.76 9.85 -6.30
C PHE A 115 -12.72 10.36 -5.29
N SER A 116 -12.59 11.68 -5.13
CA SER A 116 -11.63 12.29 -4.18
C SER A 116 -11.81 11.80 -2.74
N TYR A 117 -13.02 11.45 -2.36
CA TYR A 117 -13.34 10.90 -1.04
C TYR A 117 -12.79 9.49 -0.86
N GLU A 118 -12.93 8.63 -1.85
CA GLU A 118 -12.36 7.27 -1.88
C GLU A 118 -10.82 7.34 -1.86
N VAL A 119 -10.23 8.27 -2.63
CA VAL A 119 -8.78 8.51 -2.63
C VAL A 119 -8.31 8.91 -1.24
N SER A 120 -8.94 9.90 -0.61
CA SER A 120 -8.56 10.39 0.72
C SER A 120 -8.56 9.26 1.78
N ARG A 121 -9.53 8.34 1.73
CA ARG A 121 -9.61 7.21 2.65
C ARG A 121 -8.50 6.18 2.43
N SER A 122 -8.17 5.90 1.17
CA SER A 122 -7.08 5.00 0.83
C SER A 122 -5.74 5.53 1.31
N LEU A 123 -5.54 6.86 1.17
CA LEU A 123 -4.33 7.54 1.63
C LEU A 123 -4.15 7.40 3.15
N GLN A 124 -5.24 7.48 3.94
CA GLN A 124 -5.20 7.30 5.41
C GLN A 124 -4.75 5.89 5.84
N ALA A 125 -4.88 4.90 4.96
CA ALA A 125 -4.46 3.53 5.24
C ALA A 125 -3.01 3.24 4.82
N CYS A 126 -2.29 4.22 4.25
CA CYS A 126 -0.96 4.07 3.69
C CYS A 126 0.09 4.92 4.42
N GLU A 127 1.37 4.53 4.28
CA GLU A 127 2.54 5.32 4.68
C GLU A 127 3.19 6.00 3.49
N GLY A 128 2.85 5.62 2.26
CA GLY A 128 3.42 6.22 1.06
C GLY A 128 2.51 6.17 -0.16
N ALA A 129 2.89 6.95 -1.17
CA ALA A 129 2.20 7.01 -2.45
C ALA A 129 3.20 7.00 -3.61
N VAL A 130 2.94 6.20 -4.63
CA VAL A 130 3.68 6.23 -5.90
C VAL A 130 2.94 7.18 -6.84
N LEU A 131 3.56 8.32 -7.15
CA LEU A 131 3.02 9.30 -8.08
C LEU A 131 3.44 8.95 -9.51
N VAL A 132 2.48 8.55 -10.33
CA VAL A 132 2.74 8.20 -11.74
C VAL A 132 2.35 9.36 -12.66
N VAL A 133 3.33 9.87 -13.41
CA VAL A 133 3.14 10.94 -14.39
C VAL A 133 3.55 10.44 -15.77
N ASP A 134 2.70 10.67 -16.77
CA ASP A 134 2.99 10.38 -18.16
C ASP A 134 4.06 11.35 -18.70
N ALA A 135 5.20 10.82 -19.18
CA ALA A 135 6.31 11.61 -19.70
C ALA A 135 5.97 12.41 -20.98
N SER A 136 4.87 12.07 -21.67
CA SER A 136 4.41 12.81 -22.84
C SER A 136 3.43 13.94 -22.51
N GLN A 137 2.57 13.73 -21.50
CA GLN A 137 1.52 14.68 -21.13
C GLN A 137 1.96 15.64 -20.01
N GLY A 138 2.70 15.13 -19.02
CA GLY A 138 3.10 15.90 -17.85
C GLY A 138 2.01 15.94 -16.76
N ILE A 139 2.16 16.89 -15.83
CA ILE A 139 1.25 17.04 -14.68
C ILE A 139 -0.09 17.61 -15.13
N GLN A 140 -1.17 16.96 -14.69
CA GLN A 140 -2.55 17.35 -14.95
C GLN A 140 -3.23 17.82 -13.65
N ALA A 141 -4.37 18.52 -13.75
CA ALA A 141 -5.08 19.07 -12.60
C ALA A 141 -5.46 18.03 -11.53
N GLN A 142 -5.87 16.83 -11.96
CA GLN A 142 -6.19 15.71 -11.05
C GLN A 142 -4.95 15.20 -10.31
N THR A 143 -3.79 15.20 -10.97
CA THR A 143 -2.51 14.85 -10.33
C THR A 143 -2.23 15.78 -9.16
N LEU A 144 -2.41 17.10 -9.36
CA LEU A 144 -2.21 18.10 -8.31
C LEU A 144 -3.12 17.87 -7.11
N ALA A 145 -4.42 17.64 -7.35
CA ALA A 145 -5.39 17.39 -6.28
C ALA A 145 -5.01 16.16 -5.44
N ASN A 146 -4.64 15.07 -6.08
CA ASN A 146 -4.26 13.83 -5.39
C ASN A 146 -2.92 13.97 -4.65
N VAL A 147 -1.96 14.72 -5.19
CA VAL A 147 -0.69 15.02 -4.51
C VAL A 147 -0.92 15.84 -3.24
N TYR A 148 -1.76 16.86 -3.30
CA TYR A 148 -2.09 17.65 -2.09
C TYR A 148 -2.78 16.80 -1.03
N LEU A 149 -3.72 15.91 -1.40
CA LEU A 149 -4.33 14.98 -0.44
C LEU A 149 -3.28 14.04 0.19
N ALA A 150 -2.29 13.57 -0.58
CA ALA A 150 -1.20 12.74 -0.05
C ALA A 150 -0.29 13.53 0.90
N MET A 151 0.02 14.79 0.59
CA MET A 151 0.79 15.69 1.46
C MET A 151 0.04 16.01 2.76
N GLU A 152 -1.28 16.21 2.71
CA GLU A 152 -2.12 16.41 3.91
C GLU A 152 -2.10 15.22 4.87
N GLN A 153 -1.85 14.02 4.36
CA GLN A 153 -1.71 12.79 5.15
C GLN A 153 -0.25 12.48 5.51
N ASP A 154 0.68 13.39 5.25
CA ASP A 154 2.12 13.25 5.52
C ASP A 154 2.75 12.00 4.88
N LEU A 155 2.28 11.61 3.70
CA LEU A 155 2.76 10.41 3.00
C LEU A 155 4.09 10.67 2.30
N THR A 156 4.98 9.68 2.34
CA THR A 156 6.17 9.66 1.47
C THR A 156 5.75 9.50 0.02
N ILE A 157 6.05 10.48 -0.85
CA ILE A 157 5.70 10.44 -2.27
C ILE A 157 6.91 9.99 -3.09
N ILE A 158 6.76 8.90 -3.85
CA ILE A 158 7.77 8.41 -4.79
C ILE A 158 7.39 8.85 -6.20
N PRO A 159 8.12 9.82 -6.81
CA PRO A 159 7.82 10.28 -8.15
C PRO A 159 8.28 9.27 -9.22
N VAL A 160 7.38 8.94 -10.14
CA VAL A 160 7.61 8.01 -11.24
C VAL A 160 7.16 8.63 -12.55
N LEU A 161 8.07 8.75 -13.51
CA LEU A 161 7.79 9.14 -14.89
C LEU A 161 7.58 7.89 -15.74
N ASN A 162 6.36 7.70 -16.20
CA ASN A 162 5.97 6.54 -17.00
C ASN A 162 5.91 6.88 -18.49
N LYS A 163 5.89 5.83 -19.31
CA LYS A 163 5.82 5.89 -20.77
C LYS A 163 7.05 6.54 -21.43
N VAL A 164 8.21 6.38 -20.82
CA VAL A 164 9.48 6.90 -21.39
C VAL A 164 9.88 6.24 -22.72
N ASP A 165 9.23 5.12 -23.06
CA ASP A 165 9.37 4.41 -24.34
C ASP A 165 8.67 5.09 -25.51
N LEU A 166 7.80 6.07 -25.26
CA LEU A 166 7.06 6.74 -26.33
C LEU A 166 7.92 7.79 -27.02
N PRO A 167 7.84 7.92 -28.37
CA PRO A 167 8.56 8.97 -29.10
C PRO A 167 8.17 10.40 -28.69
N ALA A 168 6.97 10.58 -28.14
CA ALA A 168 6.45 11.86 -27.65
C ALA A 168 6.86 12.18 -26.19
N ALA A 169 7.62 11.30 -25.55
CA ALA A 169 8.07 11.52 -24.18
C ALA A 169 9.07 12.70 -24.10
N ASP A 170 8.78 13.65 -23.23
CA ASP A 170 9.64 14.80 -22.94
C ASP A 170 10.07 14.75 -21.47
N VAL A 171 10.98 13.82 -21.19
CA VAL A 171 11.47 13.55 -19.83
C VAL A 171 12.04 14.82 -19.17
N PRO A 172 12.92 15.65 -19.81
CA PRO A 172 13.47 16.82 -19.14
C PRO A 172 12.41 17.85 -18.75
N ARG A 173 11.40 18.06 -19.59
CA ARG A 173 10.31 19.01 -19.31
C ARG A 173 9.46 18.53 -18.15
N VAL A 174 9.06 17.24 -18.18
CA VAL A 174 8.15 16.69 -17.16
C VAL A 174 8.88 16.49 -15.82
N SER A 175 10.17 16.11 -15.82
CA SER A 175 10.99 16.06 -14.59
C SER A 175 11.00 17.42 -13.88
N LYS A 176 11.20 18.53 -14.63
CA LYS A 176 11.13 19.89 -14.04
C LYS A 176 9.78 20.21 -13.42
N GLN A 177 8.67 19.77 -14.02
CA GLN A 177 7.34 19.95 -13.44
C GLN A 177 7.20 19.19 -12.11
N VAL A 178 7.70 17.95 -12.05
CA VAL A 178 7.66 17.11 -10.84
C VAL A 178 8.53 17.71 -9.73
N ILE A 179 9.76 18.13 -10.06
CA ILE A 179 10.66 18.80 -9.12
C ILE A 179 10.00 20.07 -8.55
N ASN A 180 9.40 20.90 -9.40
CA ASN A 180 8.71 22.11 -8.94
C ASN A 180 7.49 21.82 -8.05
N LEU A 181 6.81 20.69 -8.28
CA LEU A 181 5.63 20.30 -7.49
C LEU A 181 6.02 19.74 -6.12
N LEU A 182 7.00 18.85 -6.09
CA LEU A 182 7.36 18.07 -4.88
C LEU A 182 8.54 18.66 -4.11
N GLY A 183 9.36 19.51 -4.75
CA GLY A 183 10.61 20.02 -4.17
C GLY A 183 11.69 18.94 -4.05
N CYS A 184 11.58 17.83 -4.80
CA CYS A 184 12.51 16.70 -4.79
C CYS A 184 13.71 16.94 -5.72
N ASP A 185 14.77 16.14 -5.54
CA ASP A 185 15.91 16.12 -6.46
C ASP A 185 15.58 15.29 -7.72
N GLU A 186 16.24 15.62 -8.85
CA GLU A 186 16.05 14.89 -10.11
C GLU A 186 16.41 13.40 -9.99
N SER A 187 17.39 13.06 -9.14
CA SER A 187 17.82 11.68 -8.86
C SER A 187 16.77 10.84 -8.13
N GLU A 188 15.77 11.47 -7.51
CA GLU A 188 14.69 10.77 -6.84
C GLU A 188 13.58 10.31 -7.79
N ILE A 189 13.56 10.86 -9.02
CA ILE A 189 12.55 10.55 -10.04
C ILE A 189 12.91 9.25 -10.77
N ILE A 190 12.02 8.27 -10.71
CA ILE A 190 12.24 6.98 -11.38
C ILE A 190 11.60 7.01 -12.77
N HIS A 191 12.41 6.75 -13.80
CA HIS A 191 11.96 6.75 -15.19
C HIS A 191 11.64 5.32 -15.64
N ILE A 192 10.37 5.05 -15.97
CA ILE A 192 9.90 3.70 -16.30
C ILE A 192 9.10 3.62 -17.61
N SER A 193 8.98 2.41 -18.11
CA SER A 193 7.88 2.01 -18.98
C SER A 193 7.13 0.84 -18.35
N ALA A 194 5.95 1.10 -17.77
CA ALA A 194 5.11 0.06 -17.21
C ALA A 194 4.70 -0.98 -18.27
N LYS A 195 4.51 -0.54 -19.53
CA LYS A 195 4.16 -1.40 -20.66
C LYS A 195 5.25 -2.42 -20.97
N THR A 196 6.50 -2.00 -21.03
CA THR A 196 7.64 -2.88 -21.36
C THR A 196 8.25 -3.56 -20.13
N GLY A 197 7.97 -3.06 -18.92
CA GLY A 197 8.58 -3.50 -17.67
C GLY A 197 9.91 -2.81 -17.35
N GLN A 198 10.35 -1.86 -18.18
CA GLN A 198 11.61 -1.15 -17.98
C GLN A 198 11.60 -0.42 -16.63
N ASN A 199 12.63 -0.66 -15.81
CA ASN A 199 12.89 -0.03 -14.52
C ASN A 199 11.78 -0.17 -13.45
N VAL A 200 10.77 -1.03 -13.64
CA VAL A 200 9.70 -1.21 -12.65
C VAL A 200 10.22 -1.82 -11.35
N ASN A 201 11.30 -2.64 -11.42
CA ASN A 201 11.97 -3.15 -10.22
C ASN A 201 12.52 -2.03 -9.33
N GLN A 202 13.00 -0.92 -9.90
CA GLN A 202 13.47 0.24 -9.13
C GLN A 202 12.34 0.90 -8.34
N VAL A 203 11.10 0.84 -8.85
CA VAL A 203 9.94 1.31 -8.09
C VAL A 203 9.66 0.41 -6.89
N LEU A 204 9.75 -0.92 -7.05
CA LEU A 204 9.60 -1.87 -5.94
C LEU A 204 10.72 -1.70 -4.89
N GLU A 205 11.95 -1.48 -5.32
CA GLU A 205 13.10 -1.17 -4.45
C GLU A 205 12.86 0.13 -3.69
N ALA A 206 12.49 1.21 -4.39
CA ALA A 206 12.20 2.50 -3.78
C ALA A 206 11.04 2.45 -2.76
N ILE A 207 10.01 1.64 -3.00
CA ILE A 207 8.93 1.41 -2.03
C ILE A 207 9.50 0.84 -0.74
N VAL A 208 10.38 -0.17 -0.81
CA VAL A 208 11.00 -0.77 0.37
C VAL A 208 11.93 0.22 1.09
N GLU A 209 12.72 0.98 0.33
CA GLU A 209 13.77 1.86 0.84
C GLU A 209 13.24 3.18 1.41
N ARG A 210 12.25 3.79 0.75
CA ARG A 210 11.80 5.16 1.05
C ARG A 210 10.54 5.22 1.89
N ILE A 211 9.60 4.26 1.74
CA ILE A 211 8.37 4.25 2.52
C ILE A 211 8.66 3.65 3.90
N ALA A 212 8.29 4.39 4.95
CA ALA A 212 8.43 3.91 6.32
C ALA A 212 7.55 2.67 6.58
N PRO A 213 7.96 1.77 7.47
CA PRO A 213 7.08 0.71 7.95
C PRO A 213 5.90 1.30 8.75
N PRO A 214 4.77 0.58 8.83
CA PRO A 214 3.66 1.00 9.67
C PRO A 214 4.06 1.07 11.14
N THR A 215 3.49 2.03 11.85
CA THR A 215 3.72 2.22 13.28
C THR A 215 2.49 1.78 14.08
N SER A 216 2.72 1.40 15.34
CA SER A 216 1.67 1.13 16.31
C SER A 216 1.75 2.17 17.44
N PRO A 217 0.82 3.14 17.50
CA PRO A 217 0.83 4.15 18.56
C PRO A 217 0.76 3.55 19.96
N LEU A 218 -0.06 2.50 20.16
CA LEU A 218 -0.14 1.83 21.46
C LEU A 218 1.16 1.09 21.84
N ALA A 219 1.89 0.54 20.88
CA ALA A 219 3.17 -0.10 21.17
C ALA A 219 4.25 0.93 21.58
N VAL A 220 4.16 2.16 21.09
CA VAL A 220 5.02 3.26 21.53
C VAL A 220 4.66 3.69 22.97
N GLU A 221 3.37 3.75 23.29
CA GLU A 221 2.87 4.13 24.63
C GLU A 221 3.09 3.02 25.67
N TYR A 222 2.96 1.75 25.26
CA TYR A 222 3.10 0.57 26.12
C TYR A 222 4.18 -0.40 25.59
N PRO A 223 5.46 -0.06 25.68
CA PRO A 223 6.55 -0.83 25.05
C PRO A 223 6.76 -2.23 25.65
N ASP A 224 6.28 -2.46 26.85
CA ASP A 224 6.38 -3.77 27.54
C ASP A 224 5.28 -4.75 27.13
N ILE A 225 4.26 -4.31 26.39
CA ILE A 225 3.16 -5.16 25.91
C ILE A 225 3.47 -5.64 24.50
N THR A 226 3.29 -6.95 24.25
CA THR A 226 3.48 -7.48 22.90
C THR A 226 2.41 -6.95 21.94
N LEU A 227 2.75 -6.73 20.67
CA LEU A 227 1.83 -6.19 19.66
C LEU A 227 0.50 -6.95 19.60
N THR A 228 0.54 -8.28 19.79
CA THR A 228 -0.65 -9.13 19.73
C THR A 228 -1.57 -9.03 20.94
N ASP A 229 -1.05 -8.53 22.07
CA ASP A 229 -1.79 -8.40 23.33
C ASP A 229 -2.38 -6.99 23.50
N LEU A 230 -1.98 -6.05 22.65
CA LEU A 230 -2.55 -4.71 22.61
C LEU A 230 -4.05 -4.78 22.22
N PRO A 231 -4.88 -3.87 22.74
CA PRO A 231 -6.26 -3.69 22.25
C PRO A 231 -6.26 -3.43 20.75
N PRO A 232 -6.96 -4.24 19.94
CA PRO A 232 -6.97 -4.03 18.51
C PRO A 232 -7.74 -2.78 18.12
N ARG A 233 -7.15 -2.02 17.20
CA ARG A 233 -7.78 -0.89 16.51
C ARG A 233 -7.52 -1.05 15.03
N ALA A 234 -8.59 -1.14 14.25
CA ALA A 234 -8.49 -1.25 12.80
C ALA A 234 -9.33 -0.17 12.12
N LEU A 235 -8.72 0.59 11.22
CA LEU A 235 -9.38 1.61 10.40
C LEU A 235 -10.16 0.92 9.27
N ILE A 236 -11.44 1.20 9.15
CA ILE A 236 -12.24 0.81 7.97
C ILE A 236 -11.99 1.85 6.88
N PHE A 237 -11.30 1.49 5.82
CA PHE A 237 -11.09 2.40 4.68
C PHE A 237 -12.04 2.14 3.52
N ASP A 238 -12.70 0.95 3.47
CA ASP A 238 -13.80 0.66 2.55
C ASP A 238 -14.71 -0.43 3.12
N SER A 239 -15.96 -0.49 2.65
CA SER A 239 -16.92 -1.52 3.02
C SER A 239 -17.95 -1.74 1.91
N TYR A 240 -18.33 -2.99 1.68
CA TYR A 240 -19.38 -3.33 0.73
C TYR A 240 -20.21 -4.52 1.20
N TYR A 241 -21.38 -4.67 0.60
CA TYR A 241 -22.26 -5.79 0.84
C TYR A 241 -22.09 -6.84 -0.25
N ASP A 242 -21.89 -8.08 0.17
CA ASP A 242 -21.86 -9.27 -0.69
C ASP A 242 -23.09 -10.13 -0.37
N ASP A 243 -23.84 -10.55 -1.40
CA ASP A 243 -25.10 -11.28 -1.23
C ASP A 243 -24.93 -12.63 -0.51
N TYR A 244 -23.73 -13.22 -0.57
CA TYR A 244 -23.43 -14.53 0.02
C TYR A 244 -22.64 -14.44 1.33
N ARG A 245 -21.84 -13.39 1.50
CA ARG A 245 -20.92 -13.23 2.65
C ARG A 245 -21.37 -12.16 3.65
N GLY A 246 -22.36 -11.31 3.30
CA GLY A 246 -22.80 -10.19 4.11
C GLY A 246 -21.89 -8.97 3.96
N VAL A 247 -21.75 -8.17 5.02
CA VAL A 247 -20.91 -6.97 4.98
C VAL A 247 -19.44 -7.37 5.11
N ILE A 248 -18.65 -6.95 4.13
CA ILE A 248 -17.19 -7.13 4.08
C ILE A 248 -16.54 -5.77 4.30
N LEU A 249 -15.60 -5.72 5.23
CA LEU A 249 -14.83 -4.53 5.57
C LEU A 249 -13.44 -4.68 5.02
N TYR A 250 -12.91 -3.63 4.36
CA TYR A 250 -11.49 -3.50 4.11
C TYR A 250 -10.88 -2.66 5.22
N VAL A 251 -9.91 -3.23 5.91
CA VAL A 251 -9.34 -2.64 7.11
C VAL A 251 -7.82 -2.58 7.06
N ARG A 252 -7.28 -1.55 7.73
CA ARG A 252 -5.90 -1.50 8.17
C ARG A 252 -5.86 -1.68 9.67
N VAL A 253 -5.16 -2.70 10.16
CA VAL A 253 -4.93 -2.91 11.59
C VAL A 253 -3.84 -1.96 12.05
N VAL A 254 -4.20 -1.02 12.93
CA VAL A 254 -3.26 -0.04 13.49
C VAL A 254 -2.55 -0.61 14.71
N ASP A 255 -3.29 -1.27 15.60
CA ASP A 255 -2.76 -1.92 16.81
C ASP A 255 -3.40 -3.28 17.02
N GLY A 256 -2.73 -4.15 17.76
CA GLY A 256 -3.24 -5.43 18.17
C GLY A 256 -3.45 -6.41 17.02
N GLN A 257 -4.40 -7.30 17.18
CA GLN A 257 -4.79 -8.28 16.15
C GLN A 257 -6.28 -8.57 16.20
N ILE A 258 -6.86 -8.90 15.03
CA ILE A 258 -8.25 -9.37 14.89
C ILE A 258 -8.22 -10.80 14.36
N LYS A 259 -8.85 -11.75 15.08
CA LYS A 259 -8.91 -13.16 14.69
C LYS A 259 -10.29 -13.52 14.18
N LYS A 260 -10.31 -14.56 13.35
CA LYS A 260 -11.57 -15.21 12.96
C LYS A 260 -12.34 -15.68 14.20
N GLY A 261 -13.66 -15.40 14.23
CA GLY A 261 -14.55 -15.81 15.31
C GLY A 261 -14.63 -14.85 16.49
N GLU A 262 -13.86 -13.76 16.51
CA GLU A 262 -13.93 -12.77 17.59
C GLU A 262 -15.13 -11.84 17.45
N ALA A 263 -15.70 -11.46 18.59
CA ALA A 263 -16.74 -10.44 18.67
C ALA A 263 -16.12 -9.04 18.49
N ILE A 264 -16.59 -8.32 17.48
CA ILE A 264 -16.09 -6.99 17.09
C ILE A 264 -17.11 -5.90 17.40
N HIS A 265 -16.61 -4.69 17.61
CA HIS A 265 -17.38 -3.49 17.90
C HIS A 265 -16.94 -2.34 16.99
N MET A 266 -17.90 -1.62 16.43
CA MET A 266 -17.68 -0.40 15.64
C MET A 266 -17.74 0.80 16.56
N MET A 267 -16.63 1.51 16.73
CA MET A 267 -16.50 2.57 17.74
C MET A 267 -17.44 3.76 17.49
N ALA A 268 -17.62 4.19 16.23
CA ALA A 268 -18.44 5.35 15.91
C ALA A 268 -19.93 5.02 15.79
N THR A 269 -20.27 3.87 15.20
CA THR A 269 -21.68 3.49 15.02
C THR A 269 -22.26 2.76 16.23
N GLY A 270 -21.42 2.23 17.12
CA GLY A 270 -21.84 1.41 18.26
C GLY A 270 -22.33 0.00 17.86
N ALA A 271 -22.22 -0.39 16.59
CA ALA A 271 -22.67 -1.68 16.12
C ALA A 271 -21.76 -2.81 16.63
N ASN A 272 -22.37 -3.94 16.98
CA ASN A 272 -21.66 -5.15 17.36
C ASN A 272 -21.80 -6.20 16.27
N GLY A 273 -20.71 -6.91 16.01
CA GLY A 273 -20.66 -7.96 15.01
C GLY A 273 -19.73 -9.08 15.41
N LEU A 274 -19.55 -10.01 14.48
CA LEU A 274 -18.62 -11.13 14.59
C LEU A 274 -17.72 -11.13 13.37
N ALA A 275 -16.41 -11.28 13.54
CA ALA A 275 -15.45 -11.51 12.47
C ALA A 275 -15.57 -12.96 11.99
N LEU A 276 -16.44 -13.22 11.03
CA LEU A 276 -16.69 -14.56 10.51
C LEU A 276 -15.49 -15.13 9.78
N GLU A 277 -14.78 -14.27 9.07
CA GLU A 277 -13.53 -14.58 8.36
C GLU A 277 -12.65 -13.33 8.33
N VAL A 278 -11.35 -13.51 8.42
CA VAL A 278 -10.34 -12.46 8.22
C VAL A 278 -9.32 -12.96 7.22
N GLY A 279 -8.66 -12.05 6.52
CA GLY A 279 -7.63 -12.43 5.55
C GLY A 279 -7.14 -11.26 4.73
N HIS A 280 -6.33 -11.57 3.71
CA HIS A 280 -5.77 -10.59 2.78
C HIS A 280 -6.24 -10.86 1.34
N LEU A 281 -5.97 -9.91 0.44
CA LEU A 281 -6.24 -10.06 -0.99
C LEU A 281 -4.94 -10.24 -1.77
N SER A 282 -4.92 -11.22 -2.72
CA SER A 282 -3.74 -11.50 -3.55
C SER A 282 -4.13 -12.15 -4.90
N PRO A 283 -4.73 -11.44 -5.86
CA PRO A 283 -5.77 -10.41 -5.76
C PRO A 283 -7.09 -10.94 -5.20
N GLY A 284 -7.34 -12.24 -5.23
CA GLY A 284 -8.52 -12.86 -4.61
C GLY A 284 -8.43 -12.87 -3.08
N MET A 285 -9.56 -13.05 -2.42
CA MET A 285 -9.61 -13.18 -0.96
C MET A 285 -8.94 -14.48 -0.50
N ILE A 286 -7.94 -14.36 0.37
CA ILE A 286 -7.22 -15.48 0.98
C ILE A 286 -7.44 -15.40 2.49
N PRO A 287 -8.10 -16.40 3.10
CA PRO A 287 -8.31 -16.44 4.53
C PRO A 287 -6.99 -16.59 5.31
N ASP A 288 -6.87 -15.83 6.39
CA ASP A 288 -5.78 -15.91 7.37
C ASP A 288 -6.34 -16.26 8.76
N PRO A 289 -5.52 -16.78 9.67
CA PRO A 289 -5.93 -17.00 11.05
C PRO A 289 -6.17 -15.70 11.82
N SER A 290 -5.45 -14.64 11.49
CA SER A 290 -5.54 -13.30 12.07
C SER A 290 -5.11 -12.23 11.07
N LEU A 291 -5.51 -11.00 11.34
CA LEU A 291 -4.92 -9.78 10.80
C LEU A 291 -4.16 -9.11 11.94
N ASP A 292 -2.87 -8.89 11.74
CA ASP A 292 -1.97 -8.38 12.76
C ASP A 292 -1.67 -6.88 12.52
N THR A 293 -1.11 -6.22 13.53
CA THR A 293 -0.69 -4.81 13.46
C THR A 293 0.08 -4.49 12.17
N GLY A 294 -0.28 -3.39 11.52
CA GLY A 294 0.31 -2.91 10.27
C GLY A 294 -0.25 -3.56 9.00
N GLU A 295 -1.01 -4.64 9.11
CA GLU A 295 -1.54 -5.34 7.94
C GLU A 295 -2.78 -4.67 7.36
N ILE A 296 -2.90 -4.75 6.03
CA ILE A 296 -4.11 -4.45 5.29
C ILE A 296 -4.78 -5.77 4.89
N GLY A 297 -6.09 -5.83 5.10
CA GLY A 297 -6.85 -7.03 4.78
C GLY A 297 -8.36 -6.80 4.80
N TYR A 298 -9.10 -7.90 4.87
CA TYR A 298 -10.56 -7.88 4.92
C TYR A 298 -11.10 -8.58 6.16
N VAL A 299 -12.27 -8.17 6.60
CA VAL A 299 -13.06 -8.82 7.64
C VAL A 299 -14.47 -9.07 7.09
N VAL A 300 -14.85 -10.33 6.96
CA VAL A 300 -16.24 -10.73 6.68
C VAL A 300 -17.02 -10.71 7.98
N THR A 301 -18.15 -10.01 7.99
CA THR A 301 -18.93 -9.83 9.22
C THR A 301 -20.34 -10.42 9.09
N ASN A 302 -21.04 -10.52 10.21
CA ASN A 302 -22.47 -10.84 10.26
C ASN A 302 -23.36 -9.60 10.27
N LEU A 303 -22.80 -8.42 10.01
CA LEU A 303 -23.57 -7.18 9.90
C LEU A 303 -24.51 -7.25 8.69
N LYS A 304 -25.65 -6.57 8.79
CA LYS A 304 -26.70 -6.64 7.76
C LYS A 304 -26.59 -5.53 6.72
N THR A 305 -26.00 -4.41 7.10
CA THR A 305 -25.90 -3.23 6.24
C THR A 305 -24.55 -2.55 6.42
N THR A 306 -24.04 -1.94 5.35
CA THR A 306 -22.81 -1.12 5.40
C THR A 306 -22.96 0.13 6.27
N ARG A 307 -24.18 0.52 6.64
CA ARG A 307 -24.44 1.64 7.57
C ARG A 307 -24.00 1.34 8.99
N GLU A 308 -23.93 0.04 9.36
CA GLU A 308 -23.46 -0.41 10.68
C GLU A 308 -21.93 -0.36 10.79
N ALA A 309 -21.21 -0.35 9.65
CA ALA A 309 -19.76 -0.27 9.59
C ALA A 309 -19.36 0.81 8.58
N ARG A 310 -19.40 2.05 9.02
CA ARG A 310 -19.09 3.20 8.17
C ARG A 310 -17.59 3.26 7.87
N VAL A 311 -17.27 3.69 6.67
CA VAL A 311 -15.88 3.98 6.31
C VAL A 311 -15.37 5.17 7.12
N GLY A 312 -14.13 5.05 7.61
CA GLY A 312 -13.54 5.97 8.57
C GLY A 312 -13.80 5.60 10.03
N ASP A 313 -14.66 4.59 10.30
CA ASP A 313 -14.86 4.07 11.64
C ASP A 313 -13.70 3.17 12.08
N THR A 314 -13.58 2.95 13.38
CA THR A 314 -12.61 2.05 13.98
C THR A 314 -13.28 0.78 14.45
N VAL A 315 -12.76 -0.37 14.02
CA VAL A 315 -13.13 -1.68 14.56
C VAL A 315 -12.22 -2.01 15.73
N THR A 316 -12.85 -2.46 16.84
CA THR A 316 -12.14 -3.06 17.98
C THR A 316 -12.82 -4.36 18.37
N LEU A 317 -12.29 -5.10 19.37
CA LEU A 317 -13.01 -6.22 19.96
C LEU A 317 -14.02 -5.73 20.99
N SER A 318 -15.18 -6.40 21.07
CA SER A 318 -16.27 -6.00 21.98
C SER A 318 -15.83 -5.92 23.46
N LYS A 319 -14.81 -6.67 23.87
CA LYS A 319 -14.24 -6.59 25.22
C LYS A 319 -13.48 -5.29 25.52
N TYR A 320 -13.15 -4.50 24.49
CA TYR A 320 -12.41 -3.25 24.58
C TYR A 320 -13.24 -2.01 24.20
N CYS A 321 -14.55 -2.14 23.99
CA CYS A 321 -15.40 -1.04 23.53
C CYS A 321 -15.51 0.14 24.52
N ASN A 322 -15.07 -0.02 25.76
CA ASN A 322 -15.11 1.01 26.83
C ASN A 322 -13.71 1.55 27.18
N LEU A 323 -12.69 1.27 26.37
CA LEU A 323 -11.32 1.77 26.57
C LEU A 323 -11.11 3.11 25.87
#